data_f8629779fbe6815bc35bd3b6c8f3f7f1
#
_entry.id   f8629779fbe6815bc35bd3b6c8f3f7f1
#
_cell.length_a   1.000
_cell.length_b   1.000
_cell.length_c   1.000
_cell.angle_alpha   90.00
_cell.angle_beta   90.00
_cell.angle_gamma   90.00
#
_symmetry.space_group_name_H-M   'P 1'
#
loop_
_entity.id
_entity.type
_entity.pdbx_description
1 polymer ?
#
loop_
_entity_poly.entity_id
_entity_poly.type
_entity_poly.pdbx_seq_one_letter_code
_entity_poly.pdbx_strand_id
1 'polypeptide(L)'
;AFTAMNASSTGLSALSTSLEVIANNLANTNTDGFKSTRVNFQDLLYMEERQPGIENDIGDISPTGLYVGVGTRVSGTQTDFAQGASVYTGGPLDVTINGNGFFMVEVEDTWTDGLAYTRAGNFSLNAERELVMANLNGRRVVPSIVVPYDVPESAIVITDDGQVQISRGAEFEEIGQLELAYFANNAGLQPIGENLYVETIASGEVSAGIPSQSGLGNLIQFHLE
;
A
#
# COMPACT_ATOMS: atom_id res chain seq x y z
N ALA A 1 -10.71 40.52 -9.89
CA ALA A 1 -9.26 40.43 -9.67
C ALA A 1 -8.90 39.50 -8.50
N PHE A 2 -9.55 39.60 -7.33
CA PHE A 2 -9.25 38.74 -6.18
C PHE A 2 -9.55 37.25 -6.41
N THR A 3 -10.61 36.92 -7.13
CA THR A 3 -10.96 35.54 -7.48
C THR A 3 -9.90 34.86 -8.34
N ALA A 4 -9.36 35.57 -9.33
CA ALA A 4 -8.29 35.06 -10.19
C ALA A 4 -6.99 34.85 -9.40
N MET A 5 -6.66 35.74 -8.46
CA MET A 5 -5.50 35.58 -7.58
C MET A 5 -5.66 34.37 -6.64
N ASN A 6 -6.86 34.20 -6.06
CA ASN A 6 -7.17 33.02 -5.25
C ASN A 6 -7.09 31.74 -6.06
N ALA A 7 -7.68 31.69 -7.25
CA ALA A 7 -7.62 30.52 -8.12
C ALA A 7 -6.17 30.15 -8.48
N SER A 8 -5.34 31.16 -8.77
CA SER A 8 -3.90 30.96 -9.05
C SER A 8 -3.14 30.47 -7.82
N SER A 9 -3.40 31.05 -6.65
CA SER A 9 -2.75 30.65 -5.39
C SER A 9 -3.10 29.22 -4.98
N THR A 10 -4.39 28.85 -5.04
CA THR A 10 -4.84 27.50 -4.73
C THR A 10 -4.31 26.48 -5.75
N GLY A 11 -4.25 26.84 -7.02
CA GLY A 11 -3.66 26.01 -8.07
C GLY A 11 -2.16 25.75 -7.84
N LEU A 12 -1.39 26.79 -7.49
CA LEU A 12 0.02 26.64 -7.16
C LEU A 12 0.25 25.76 -5.91
N SER A 13 -0.56 25.95 -4.87
CA SER A 13 -0.49 25.10 -3.66
C SER A 13 -0.81 23.64 -3.97
N ALA A 14 -1.84 23.40 -4.77
CA ALA A 14 -2.23 22.06 -5.19
C ALA A 14 -1.13 21.39 -6.04
N LEU A 15 -0.49 22.12 -6.95
CA LEU A 15 0.64 21.65 -7.75
C LEU A 15 1.88 21.37 -6.89
N SER A 16 2.16 22.20 -5.86
CA SER A 16 3.25 21.95 -4.91
C SER A 16 3.07 20.62 -4.21
N THR A 17 1.88 20.35 -3.65
CA THR A 17 1.58 19.05 -3.02
C THR A 17 1.72 17.89 -4.00
N SER A 18 1.29 18.07 -5.25
CA SER A 18 1.47 17.05 -6.29
C SER A 18 2.95 16.76 -6.57
N LEU A 19 3.78 17.79 -6.64
CA LEU A 19 5.24 17.63 -6.81
C LEU A 19 5.89 16.93 -5.62
N GLU A 20 5.47 17.22 -4.38
CA GLU A 20 5.96 16.55 -3.18
C GLU A 20 5.66 15.03 -3.23
N VAL A 21 4.44 14.66 -3.61
CA VAL A 21 4.05 13.25 -3.74
C VAL A 21 4.81 12.56 -4.88
N ILE A 22 4.97 13.22 -6.04
CA ILE A 22 5.76 12.67 -7.15
C ILE A 22 7.22 12.48 -6.74
N ALA A 23 7.80 13.45 -6.04
CA ALA A 23 9.17 13.37 -5.55
C ALA A 23 9.35 12.21 -4.56
N ASN A 24 8.38 11.99 -3.66
CA ASN A 24 8.37 10.84 -2.76
C ASN A 24 8.28 9.51 -3.52
N ASN A 25 7.37 9.39 -4.49
CA ASN A 25 7.27 8.20 -5.33
C ASN A 25 8.59 7.92 -6.07
N LEU A 26 9.22 8.96 -6.63
CA LEU A 26 10.49 8.82 -7.34
C LEU A 26 11.63 8.39 -6.41
N ALA A 27 11.70 8.97 -5.22
CA ALA A 27 12.72 8.61 -4.22
C ALA A 27 12.60 7.14 -3.77
N ASN A 28 11.39 6.57 -3.80
CA ASN A 28 11.12 5.20 -3.38
C ASN A 28 10.94 4.20 -4.54
N THR A 29 11.35 4.55 -5.76
CA THR A 29 11.21 3.69 -6.94
C THR A 29 11.93 2.34 -6.79
N ASN A 30 13.02 2.30 -6.01
CA ASN A 30 13.81 1.09 -5.75
C ASN A 30 13.59 0.53 -4.34
N THR A 31 12.49 0.86 -3.70
CA THR A 31 12.16 0.38 -2.36
C THR A 31 11.19 -0.79 -2.47
N ASP A 32 11.60 -1.97 -1.99
CA ASP A 32 10.79 -3.18 -2.05
C ASP A 32 9.46 -3.03 -1.30
N GLY A 33 8.38 -3.44 -1.94
CA GLY A 33 7.04 -3.36 -1.37
C GLY A 33 6.47 -1.94 -1.27
N PHE A 34 7.14 -0.92 -1.85
CA PHE A 34 6.62 0.44 -1.87
C PHE A 34 5.38 0.54 -2.77
N LYS A 35 4.37 1.22 -2.27
CA LYS A 35 3.16 1.52 -3.04
C LYS A 35 3.07 3.01 -3.34
N SER A 36 2.95 3.34 -4.62
CA SER A 36 2.88 4.72 -5.07
C SER A 36 1.61 5.41 -4.56
N THR A 37 1.73 6.70 -4.31
CA THR A 37 0.61 7.53 -3.87
C THR A 37 0.30 8.55 -4.95
N ARG A 38 -0.98 8.84 -5.17
CA ARG A 38 -1.45 9.90 -6.05
C ARG A 38 -2.22 10.96 -5.30
N VAL A 39 -2.21 12.17 -5.82
CA VAL A 39 -3.00 13.29 -5.30
C VAL A 39 -4.32 13.38 -6.05
N ASN A 40 -5.41 13.50 -5.31
CA ASN A 40 -6.74 13.74 -5.86
C ASN A 40 -7.08 15.23 -5.68
N PHE A 41 -7.51 15.87 -6.77
CA PHE A 41 -7.92 17.26 -6.77
C PHE A 41 -9.44 17.37 -6.81
N GLN A 42 -9.94 18.46 -6.27
CA GLN A 42 -11.34 18.83 -6.34
C GLN A 42 -11.45 20.32 -6.66
N ASP A 43 -12.38 20.65 -7.54
CA ASP A 43 -12.73 22.03 -7.81
C ASP A 43 -13.44 22.68 -6.60
N LEU A 44 -13.33 23.98 -6.51
CA LEU A 44 -14.07 24.78 -5.54
C LEU A 44 -15.35 25.30 -6.17
N LEU A 45 -16.18 25.94 -5.34
CA LEU A 45 -17.45 26.50 -5.77
C LEU A 45 -17.29 27.43 -7.00
N TYR A 46 -18.34 27.47 -7.80
CA TYR A 46 -18.44 28.42 -8.91
C TYR A 46 -19.24 29.65 -8.46
N MET A 47 -18.72 30.82 -8.80
CA MET A 47 -19.49 32.06 -8.71
C MET A 47 -20.33 32.21 -9.97
N GLU A 48 -21.62 32.37 -9.77
CA GLU A 48 -22.57 32.63 -10.82
C GLU A 48 -22.57 34.13 -11.15
N GLU A 49 -22.12 34.52 -12.31
CA GLU A 49 -22.18 35.92 -12.77
C GLU A 49 -23.43 36.16 -13.63
N ARG A 50 -23.94 35.12 -14.30
CA ARG A 50 -25.15 35.21 -15.09
C ARG A 50 -25.86 33.86 -15.13
N GLN A 51 -27.17 33.87 -14.84
CA GLN A 51 -28.02 32.68 -14.91
C GLN A 51 -28.35 32.29 -16.34
N PRO A 52 -28.44 30.99 -16.67
CA PRO A 52 -29.03 30.53 -17.92
C PRO A 52 -30.54 30.80 -17.90
N GLY A 53 -31.11 30.99 -19.09
CA GLY A 53 -32.54 31.17 -19.23
C GLY A 53 -33.04 32.62 -19.03
N ILE A 54 -32.13 33.60 -18.89
CA ILE A 54 -32.52 35.01 -18.85
C ILE A 54 -32.82 35.49 -20.28
N GLU A 55 -33.95 36.10 -20.47
CA GLU A 55 -34.41 36.72 -21.70
C GLU A 55 -33.56 37.98 -21.99
N ASN A 56 -33.12 38.16 -23.26
CA ASN A 56 -32.45 39.37 -23.72
C ASN A 56 -33.50 40.41 -24.14
N ASP A 57 -33.02 41.62 -24.47
CA ASP A 57 -33.86 42.75 -24.87
C ASP A 57 -34.73 42.50 -26.14
N ILE A 58 -34.47 41.40 -26.84
CA ILE A 58 -35.12 41.02 -28.11
C ILE A 58 -36.10 39.82 -27.89
N GLY A 59 -36.15 39.28 -26.68
CA GLY A 59 -37.02 38.12 -26.30
C GLY A 59 -36.36 36.74 -26.49
N ASP A 60 -35.06 36.67 -26.83
CA ASP A 60 -34.36 35.40 -26.91
C ASP A 60 -33.86 34.95 -25.54
N ILE A 61 -33.97 33.65 -25.25
CA ILE A 61 -33.55 33.04 -24.01
C ILE A 61 -32.07 32.67 -24.11
N SER A 62 -31.24 33.13 -23.14
CA SER A 62 -29.84 32.78 -23.07
C SER A 62 -29.67 31.26 -22.79
N PRO A 63 -29.06 30.50 -23.72
CA PRO A 63 -28.94 29.05 -23.56
C PRO A 63 -27.92 28.64 -22.52
N THR A 64 -26.98 29.53 -22.12
CA THR A 64 -25.89 29.24 -21.18
C THR A 64 -25.75 30.33 -20.14
N GLY A 65 -25.41 29.94 -18.90
CA GLY A 65 -24.99 30.86 -17.83
C GLY A 65 -23.49 31.17 -17.89
N LEU A 66 -23.07 32.14 -17.11
CA LEU A 66 -21.66 32.48 -16.90
C LEU A 66 -21.28 32.10 -15.46
N TYR A 67 -20.44 31.07 -15.31
CA TYR A 67 -19.95 30.57 -14.05
C TYR A 67 -18.42 30.69 -14.01
N VAL A 68 -17.89 31.24 -12.94
CA VAL A 68 -16.46 31.42 -12.73
C VAL A 68 -16.02 30.61 -11.53
N GLY A 69 -15.14 29.61 -11.72
CA GLY A 69 -14.57 28.80 -10.63
C GLY A 69 -13.62 29.61 -9.76
N VAL A 70 -13.64 29.38 -8.46
CA VAL A 70 -12.77 30.11 -7.50
C VAL A 70 -11.47 29.39 -7.20
N GLY A 71 -11.20 28.25 -7.84
CA GLY A 71 -9.93 27.54 -7.72
C GLY A 71 -10.07 26.05 -7.51
N THR A 72 -9.03 25.43 -7.01
CA THR A 72 -8.93 23.98 -6.71
C THR A 72 -8.38 23.73 -5.33
N ARG A 73 -8.63 22.55 -4.82
CA ARG A 73 -8.00 22.05 -3.58
C ARG A 73 -7.59 20.61 -3.71
N VAL A 74 -6.62 20.19 -2.92
CA VAL A 74 -6.31 18.78 -2.70
C VAL A 74 -7.43 18.19 -1.84
N SER A 75 -8.11 17.16 -2.35
CA SER A 75 -9.16 16.44 -1.61
C SER A 75 -8.60 15.31 -0.76
N GLY A 76 -7.41 14.80 -1.11
CA GLY A 76 -6.71 13.74 -0.39
C GLY A 76 -5.63 13.10 -1.24
N THR A 77 -4.91 12.19 -0.61
CA THR A 77 -3.96 11.30 -1.28
C THR A 77 -4.48 9.88 -1.23
N GLN A 78 -4.20 9.10 -2.26
CA GLN A 78 -4.62 7.71 -2.36
C GLN A 78 -3.44 6.84 -2.73
N THR A 79 -3.16 5.82 -1.91
CA THR A 79 -2.16 4.81 -2.20
C THR A 79 -2.71 3.81 -3.22
N ASP A 80 -1.91 3.49 -4.22
CA ASP A 80 -2.22 2.49 -5.23
C ASP A 80 -1.63 1.14 -4.81
N PHE A 81 -2.49 0.20 -4.44
CA PHE A 81 -2.11 -1.16 -4.06
C PHE A 81 -2.08 -2.13 -5.24
N ALA A 82 -2.11 -1.64 -6.47
CA ALA A 82 -1.87 -2.49 -7.63
C ALA A 82 -0.55 -3.24 -7.49
N GLN A 83 -0.54 -4.49 -7.95
CA GLN A 83 0.65 -5.32 -7.88
C GLN A 83 1.73 -4.79 -8.83
N GLY A 84 2.94 -4.65 -8.30
CA GLY A 84 4.14 -4.33 -9.07
C GLY A 84 4.69 -5.52 -9.83
N ALA A 85 5.75 -5.28 -10.58
CA ALA A 85 6.46 -6.35 -11.28
C ALA A 85 7.30 -7.15 -10.27
N SER A 86 7.11 -8.47 -10.26
CA SER A 86 7.93 -9.37 -9.45
C SER A 86 9.32 -9.52 -10.09
N VAL A 87 10.37 -9.31 -9.30
CA VAL A 87 11.78 -9.39 -9.72
C VAL A 87 12.46 -10.55 -9.00
N TYR A 88 13.13 -11.41 -9.76
CA TYR A 88 13.91 -12.51 -9.19
C TYR A 88 15.17 -11.99 -8.51
N THR A 89 15.34 -12.27 -7.22
CA THR A 89 16.48 -11.86 -6.39
C THR A 89 17.43 -13.01 -6.09
N GLY A 90 16.90 -14.25 -6.08
CA GLY A 90 17.65 -15.44 -5.69
C GLY A 90 17.83 -15.60 -4.17
N GLY A 91 17.32 -14.68 -3.36
CA GLY A 91 17.33 -14.80 -1.90
C GLY A 91 16.35 -15.87 -1.43
N PRO A 92 16.78 -16.83 -0.59
CA PRO A 92 15.90 -17.94 -0.16
C PRO A 92 14.75 -17.49 0.74
N LEU A 93 14.86 -16.33 1.37
CA LEU A 93 13.85 -15.73 2.25
C LEU A 93 13.11 -14.55 1.59
N ASP A 94 13.42 -14.27 0.34
CA ASP A 94 12.69 -13.27 -0.45
C ASP A 94 11.41 -13.88 -0.99
N VAL A 95 10.28 -13.29 -0.63
CA VAL A 95 8.95 -13.82 -0.98
C VAL A 95 8.06 -12.70 -1.47
N THR A 96 7.48 -12.84 -2.64
CA THR A 96 6.46 -11.92 -3.12
C THR A 96 5.06 -12.54 -3.10
N ILE A 97 4.06 -11.70 -2.87
CA ILE A 97 2.65 -12.08 -2.97
C ILE A 97 2.19 -11.80 -4.40
N ASN A 98 1.77 -12.83 -5.10
CA ASN A 98 1.15 -12.69 -6.41
C ASN A 98 -0.38 -12.69 -6.27
N GLY A 99 -0.97 -11.52 -6.28
CA GLY A 99 -2.39 -11.29 -6.04
C GLY A 99 -2.69 -10.45 -4.79
N ASN A 100 -3.86 -10.65 -4.19
CA ASN A 100 -4.30 -9.88 -3.04
C ASN A 100 -3.73 -10.43 -1.73
N GLY A 101 -3.42 -9.54 -0.78
CA GLY A 101 -3.01 -9.89 0.56
C GLY A 101 -1.82 -9.04 1.04
N PHE A 102 -1.53 -9.12 2.32
CA PHE A 102 -0.41 -8.47 2.99
C PHE A 102 0.22 -9.46 3.95
N PHE A 103 1.52 -9.40 4.14
CA PHE A 103 2.18 -10.04 5.26
C PHE A 103 1.82 -9.30 6.55
N MET A 104 1.70 -10.06 7.62
CA MET A 104 1.47 -9.53 8.96
C MET A 104 2.77 -9.50 9.73
N VAL A 105 3.04 -8.38 10.40
CA VAL A 105 4.23 -8.21 11.24
C VAL A 105 3.86 -7.62 12.58
N GLU A 106 4.60 -8.01 13.61
CA GLU A 106 4.41 -7.51 14.96
C GLU A 106 5.04 -6.12 15.11
N VAL A 107 4.31 -5.20 15.71
CA VAL A 107 4.76 -3.85 16.04
C VAL A 107 4.46 -3.55 17.50
N GLU A 108 5.35 -2.82 18.16
CA GLU A 108 5.21 -2.46 19.58
C GLU A 108 4.19 -1.34 19.83
N ASP A 109 3.56 -0.81 18.79
CA ASP A 109 2.69 0.34 18.90
C ASP A 109 1.31 -0.05 19.47
N THR A 110 0.92 0.61 20.54
CA THR A 110 -0.38 0.42 21.20
C THR A 110 -1.57 0.89 20.35
N TRP A 111 -1.34 1.56 19.25
CA TRP A 111 -2.38 2.11 18.37
C TRP A 111 -2.95 1.10 17.38
N THR A 112 -2.29 -0.05 17.24
CA THR A 112 -2.53 -0.98 16.13
C THR A 112 -2.82 -2.41 16.58
N ASP A 113 -3.23 -2.63 17.83
CA ASP A 113 -3.34 -3.95 18.44
C ASP A 113 -2.07 -4.82 18.30
N GLY A 114 -0.92 -4.15 18.06
CA GLY A 114 0.37 -4.80 17.91
C GLY A 114 0.64 -5.40 16.54
N LEU A 115 -0.20 -5.16 15.53
CA LEU A 115 -0.04 -5.69 14.17
C LEU A 115 0.09 -4.58 13.14
N ALA A 116 0.98 -4.79 12.17
CA ALA A 116 1.07 -3.99 10.96
C ALA A 116 1.14 -4.91 9.72
N TYR A 117 0.86 -4.35 8.58
CA TYR A 117 0.69 -5.05 7.33
C TYR A 117 1.66 -4.52 6.29
N THR A 118 2.25 -5.42 5.51
CA THR A 118 3.25 -5.03 4.49
C THR A 118 3.15 -5.87 3.23
N ARG A 119 3.60 -5.28 2.11
CA ARG A 119 3.85 -6.02 0.88
C ARG A 119 5.33 -6.34 0.68
N ALA A 120 6.21 -5.77 1.51
CA ALA A 120 7.63 -6.07 1.48
C ALA A 120 7.86 -7.49 2.01
N GLY A 121 8.40 -8.35 1.18
CA GLY A 121 8.68 -9.75 1.50
C GLY A 121 10.16 -10.07 1.62
N ASN A 122 11.00 -9.08 1.85
CA ASN A 122 12.40 -9.23 2.13
C ASN A 122 12.60 -9.64 3.60
N PHE A 123 12.62 -10.94 3.84
CA PHE A 123 12.78 -11.50 5.17
C PHE A 123 14.22 -11.90 5.48
N SER A 124 14.51 -12.05 6.76
CA SER A 124 15.78 -12.49 7.31
C SER A 124 15.55 -13.30 8.58
N LEU A 125 16.57 -13.94 9.11
CA LEU A 125 16.50 -14.62 10.40
C LEU A 125 17.21 -13.79 11.47
N ASN A 126 16.56 -13.62 12.62
CA ASN A 126 17.18 -12.99 13.78
C ASN A 126 18.11 -13.96 14.53
N ALA A 127 18.67 -13.52 15.67
CA ALA A 127 19.55 -14.33 16.50
C ALA A 127 18.85 -15.57 17.10
N GLU A 128 17.55 -15.49 17.31
CA GLU A 128 16.68 -16.56 17.79
C GLU A 128 16.17 -17.46 16.66
N ARG A 129 16.62 -17.20 15.42
CA ARG A 129 16.20 -17.93 14.22
C ARG A 129 14.73 -17.78 13.87
N GLU A 130 14.11 -16.71 14.33
CA GLU A 130 12.76 -16.31 13.91
C GLU A 130 12.78 -15.55 12.59
N LEU A 131 11.75 -15.74 11.80
CA LEU A 131 11.56 -15.01 10.55
C LEU A 131 11.15 -13.56 10.85
N VAL A 132 11.97 -12.61 10.40
CA VAL A 132 11.78 -11.17 10.63
C VAL A 132 11.93 -10.40 9.32
N MET A 133 11.44 -9.17 9.29
CA MET A 133 11.73 -8.27 8.18
C MET A 133 13.23 -7.91 8.16
N ALA A 134 13.83 -7.92 6.98
CA ALA A 134 15.24 -7.55 6.77
C ALA A 134 15.44 -6.03 6.80
N ASN A 135 15.04 -5.38 7.89
CA ASN A 135 15.24 -3.96 8.15
C ASN A 135 15.89 -3.75 9.51
N LEU A 136 16.22 -2.49 9.85
CA LEU A 136 16.88 -2.16 11.12
C LEU A 136 16.09 -2.55 12.37
N ASN A 137 14.77 -2.64 12.26
CA ASN A 137 13.89 -2.94 13.40
C ASN A 137 13.66 -4.44 13.58
N GLY A 138 13.91 -5.27 12.54
CA GLY A 138 13.79 -6.73 12.61
C GLY A 138 12.43 -7.20 13.11
N ARG A 139 11.33 -6.61 12.58
CA ARG A 139 9.97 -6.93 13.03
C ARG A 139 9.61 -8.36 12.72
N ARG A 140 9.06 -9.08 13.69
CA ARG A 140 8.67 -10.48 13.54
C ARG A 140 7.49 -10.63 12.62
N VAL A 141 7.52 -11.66 11.80
CA VAL A 141 6.37 -12.06 10.98
C VAL A 141 5.35 -12.78 11.85
N VAL A 142 4.09 -12.57 11.58
CA VAL A 142 2.97 -13.24 12.27
C VAL A 142 2.25 -14.14 11.26
N PRO A 143 2.03 -15.44 11.62
CA PRO A 143 2.46 -16.18 12.79
C PRO A 143 3.99 -16.32 12.88
N SER A 144 4.54 -16.35 14.10
CA SER A 144 5.98 -16.50 14.31
C SER A 144 6.46 -17.85 13.82
N ILE A 145 7.50 -17.85 12.99
CA ILE A 145 8.13 -19.04 12.41
C ILE A 145 9.57 -19.09 12.88
N VAL A 146 9.93 -20.19 13.55
CA VAL A 146 11.26 -20.42 14.10
C VAL A 146 11.97 -21.52 13.31
N VAL A 147 13.10 -21.21 12.74
CA VAL A 147 13.91 -22.14 11.95
C VAL A 147 14.94 -22.84 12.88
N PRO A 148 15.05 -24.16 12.88
CA PRO A 148 16.05 -24.87 13.68
C PRO A 148 17.48 -24.43 13.37
N TYR A 149 18.36 -24.39 14.38
CA TYR A 149 19.75 -23.91 14.26
C TYR A 149 20.64 -24.74 13.31
N ASP A 150 20.28 -25.98 13.09
CA ASP A 150 21.02 -26.95 12.26
C ASP A 150 20.71 -26.82 10.75
N VAL A 151 19.79 -25.93 10.37
CA VAL A 151 19.31 -25.77 9.00
C VAL A 151 19.87 -24.49 8.39
N PRO A 152 20.58 -24.54 7.24
CA PRO A 152 21.00 -23.35 6.52
C PRO A 152 19.78 -22.68 5.84
N GLU A 153 19.85 -21.36 5.64
CA GLU A 153 18.78 -20.60 4.98
C GLU A 153 18.44 -21.12 3.58
N SER A 154 19.45 -21.65 2.86
CA SER A 154 19.26 -22.22 1.53
C SER A 154 18.42 -23.51 1.50
N ALA A 155 18.20 -24.15 2.65
CA ALA A 155 17.36 -25.33 2.77
C ALA A 155 15.91 -25.01 3.12
N ILE A 156 15.57 -23.74 3.28
CA ILE A 156 14.21 -23.29 3.55
C ILE A 156 13.45 -23.18 2.22
N VAL A 157 12.30 -23.83 2.16
CA VAL A 157 11.41 -23.80 1.02
C VAL A 157 10.08 -23.22 1.46
N ILE A 158 9.62 -22.21 0.76
CA ILE A 158 8.31 -21.57 0.97
C ILE A 158 7.44 -21.93 -0.23
N THR A 159 6.35 -22.62 0.04
CA THR A 159 5.41 -23.08 -1.00
C THR A 159 4.42 -21.97 -1.35
N ASP A 160 3.72 -22.13 -2.47
CA ASP A 160 2.75 -21.14 -2.99
C ASP A 160 1.56 -20.94 -2.02
N ASP A 161 1.24 -21.94 -1.20
CA ASP A 161 0.21 -21.88 -0.16
C ASP A 161 0.75 -21.38 1.20
N GLY A 162 2.01 -20.94 1.24
CA GLY A 162 2.61 -20.31 2.40
C GLY A 162 3.16 -21.28 3.44
N GLN A 163 3.22 -22.58 3.17
CA GLN A 163 3.89 -23.51 4.06
C GLN A 163 5.40 -23.26 4.03
N VAL A 164 6.00 -23.08 5.20
CA VAL A 164 7.44 -22.97 5.35
C VAL A 164 7.99 -24.33 5.75
N GLN A 165 8.80 -24.89 4.87
CA GLN A 165 9.36 -26.24 5.01
C GLN A 165 10.88 -26.16 5.01
N ILE A 166 11.51 -27.13 5.68
CA ILE A 166 12.95 -27.32 5.63
C ILE A 166 13.27 -28.62 4.90
N SER A 167 14.25 -28.56 4.00
CA SER A 167 14.75 -29.73 3.27
C SER A 167 15.86 -30.40 4.06
N ARG A 168 15.61 -31.61 4.56
CA ARG A 168 16.61 -32.47 5.19
C ARG A 168 16.95 -33.68 4.30
N GLY A 169 17.62 -33.37 3.18
CA GLY A 169 17.92 -34.41 2.19
C GLY A 169 16.73 -34.73 1.29
N ALA A 170 16.08 -35.88 1.49
CA ALA A 170 14.91 -36.30 0.72
C ALA A 170 13.57 -36.02 1.40
N GLU A 171 13.59 -35.58 2.65
CA GLU A 171 12.41 -35.30 3.46
C GLU A 171 12.21 -33.79 3.61
N PHE A 172 10.94 -33.37 3.55
CA PHE A 172 10.51 -32.00 3.84
C PHE A 172 9.76 -32.02 5.17
N GLU A 173 10.22 -31.20 6.11
CA GLU A 173 9.60 -31.02 7.41
C GLU A 173 8.96 -29.63 7.44
N GLU A 174 7.67 -29.56 7.72
CA GLU A 174 6.95 -28.30 7.88
C GLU A 174 7.30 -27.68 9.24
N ILE A 175 7.71 -26.42 9.25
CA ILE A 175 8.06 -25.67 10.47
C ILE A 175 7.07 -24.53 10.77
N GLY A 176 6.23 -24.16 9.82
CA GLY A 176 5.23 -23.13 10.02
C GLY A 176 4.46 -22.79 8.76
N GLN A 177 3.46 -21.93 8.94
CA GLN A 177 2.56 -21.45 7.89
C GLN A 177 2.58 -19.93 7.89
N LEU A 178 2.87 -19.34 6.73
CA LEU A 178 2.65 -17.92 6.49
C LEU A 178 1.17 -17.69 6.19
N GLU A 179 0.61 -16.70 6.85
CA GLU A 179 -0.74 -16.25 6.60
C GLU A 179 -0.73 -14.86 5.96
N LEU A 180 -1.74 -14.58 5.14
CA LEU A 180 -1.94 -13.28 4.53
C LEU A 180 -3.17 -12.60 5.12
N ALA A 181 -3.02 -11.31 5.41
CA ALA A 181 -4.13 -10.43 5.75
C ALA A 181 -4.75 -9.85 4.49
N TYR A 182 -6.06 -9.64 4.51
CA TYR A 182 -6.74 -8.86 3.47
C TYR A 182 -7.80 -7.94 4.09
N PHE A 183 -8.11 -6.89 3.37
CA PHE A 183 -9.05 -5.85 3.79
C PHE A 183 -10.12 -5.64 2.74
N ALA A 184 -11.30 -5.25 3.18
CA ALA A 184 -12.39 -4.88 2.29
C ALA A 184 -12.02 -3.63 1.44
N ASN A 185 -11.24 -2.72 2.01
CA ASN A 185 -10.79 -1.50 1.35
C ASN A 185 -9.31 -1.21 1.67
N ASN A 186 -8.41 -1.66 0.82
CA ASN A 186 -6.97 -1.42 0.98
C ASN A 186 -6.61 0.08 0.98
N ALA A 187 -7.35 0.91 0.23
CA ALA A 187 -7.10 2.35 0.18
C ALA A 187 -7.39 3.08 1.51
N GLY A 188 -8.11 2.43 2.42
CA GLY A 188 -8.37 2.93 3.76
C GLY A 188 -7.25 2.64 4.77
N LEU A 189 -6.25 1.85 4.41
CA LEU A 189 -5.11 1.58 5.28
C LEU A 189 -4.28 2.85 5.50
N GLN A 190 -3.78 3.02 6.72
CA GLN A 190 -2.91 4.14 7.07
C GLN A 190 -1.44 3.73 7.00
N PRO A 191 -0.61 4.42 6.20
CA PRO A 191 0.83 4.20 6.20
C PRO A 191 1.47 4.76 7.48
N ILE A 192 2.35 3.97 8.11
CA ILE A 192 3.09 4.36 9.33
C ILE A 192 4.60 4.49 9.10
N GLY A 193 5.05 4.35 7.85
CA GLY A 193 6.46 4.30 7.48
C GLY A 193 6.97 2.85 7.35
N GLU A 194 8.23 2.69 6.91
CA GLU A 194 8.87 1.36 6.74
C GLU A 194 8.11 0.40 5.80
N ASN A 195 7.31 0.92 4.86
CA ASN A 195 6.38 0.15 4.02
C ASN A 195 5.33 -0.64 4.83
N LEU A 196 5.02 -0.15 6.03
CA LEU A 196 4.02 -0.71 6.93
C LEU A 196 2.72 0.09 6.87
N TYR A 197 1.65 -0.64 6.96
CA TYR A 197 0.28 -0.12 6.97
C TYR A 197 -0.43 -0.62 8.22
N VAL A 198 -1.38 0.14 8.71
CA VAL A 198 -2.22 -0.26 9.83
C VAL A 198 -3.69 -0.15 9.47
N GLU A 199 -4.47 -0.96 10.11
CA GLU A 199 -5.92 -0.98 10.00
C GLU A 199 -6.54 0.34 10.44
N THR A 200 -7.60 0.73 9.79
CA THR A 200 -8.44 1.87 10.16
C THR A 200 -9.92 1.52 10.04
N ILE A 201 -10.78 2.36 10.56
CA ILE A 201 -12.23 2.22 10.37
C ILE A 201 -12.60 2.22 8.86
N ALA A 202 -11.81 2.91 8.04
CA ALA A 202 -12.06 3.01 6.60
C ALA A 202 -11.58 1.78 5.82
N SER A 203 -10.59 1.02 6.32
CA SER A 203 -10.15 -0.24 5.71
C SER A 203 -11.11 -1.40 6.00
N GLY A 204 -11.84 -1.31 7.11
CA GLY A 204 -12.57 -2.43 7.69
C GLY A 204 -11.64 -3.34 8.50
N GLU A 205 -12.22 -4.28 9.22
CA GLU A 205 -11.51 -5.27 10.03
C GLU A 205 -10.64 -6.19 9.17
N VAL A 206 -9.47 -6.56 9.70
CA VAL A 206 -8.58 -7.51 9.06
C VAL A 206 -9.20 -8.89 8.99
N SER A 207 -9.03 -9.54 7.86
CA SER A 207 -9.32 -10.96 7.70
C SER A 207 -8.03 -11.67 7.31
N ALA A 208 -7.60 -12.64 8.11
CA ALA A 208 -6.43 -13.45 7.83
C ALA A 208 -6.81 -14.78 7.18
N GLY A 209 -5.94 -15.31 6.34
CA GLY A 209 -6.17 -16.58 5.67
C GLY A 209 -4.91 -17.17 5.07
N ILE A 210 -5.03 -18.43 4.66
CA ILE A 210 -3.94 -19.17 4.00
C ILE A 210 -3.82 -18.66 2.55
N PRO A 211 -2.59 -18.38 2.05
CA PRO A 211 -2.35 -18.04 0.66
C PRO A 211 -2.96 -19.06 -0.31
N SER A 212 -3.28 -18.63 -1.51
CA SER A 212 -3.96 -19.43 -2.55
C SER A 212 -5.40 -19.84 -2.22
N GLN A 213 -5.96 -19.44 -1.08
CA GLN A 213 -7.33 -19.75 -0.67
C GLN A 213 -8.16 -18.48 -0.53
N SER A 214 -9.49 -18.61 -0.62
CA SER A 214 -10.46 -17.52 -0.34
C SER A 214 -10.24 -16.22 -1.13
N GLY A 215 -9.60 -16.27 -2.31
CA GLY A 215 -9.31 -15.09 -3.12
C GLY A 215 -8.02 -14.36 -2.73
N LEU A 216 -7.25 -14.90 -1.80
CA LEU A 216 -5.90 -14.47 -1.48
C LEU A 216 -4.92 -14.87 -2.59
N GLY A 217 -3.88 -14.06 -2.76
CA GLY A 217 -2.77 -14.35 -3.66
C GLY A 217 -1.96 -15.57 -3.23
N ASN A 218 -1.16 -16.09 -4.15
CA ASN A 218 -0.17 -17.12 -3.86
C ASN A 218 1.20 -16.49 -3.59
N LEU A 219 2.07 -17.22 -2.90
CA LEU A 219 3.43 -16.79 -2.62
C LEU A 219 4.39 -17.30 -3.69
N ILE A 220 5.38 -16.49 -4.02
CA ILE A 220 6.47 -16.87 -4.93
C ILE A 220 7.78 -16.58 -4.21
N GLN A 221 8.54 -17.64 -3.94
CA GLN A 221 9.87 -17.55 -3.32
C GLN A 221 10.92 -17.05 -4.32
N PHE A 222 12.03 -16.51 -3.81
CA PHE A 222 13.16 -15.92 -4.56
C PHE A 222 12.82 -14.65 -5.35
N HIS A 223 11.71 -14.02 -5.05
CA HIS A 223 11.24 -12.83 -5.75
C HIS A 223 10.82 -11.75 -4.76
N LEU A 224 10.99 -10.49 -5.17
CA LEU A 224 10.46 -9.30 -4.51
C LEU A 224 9.59 -8.48 -5.45
N GLU A 225 8.71 -7.66 -4.88
CA GLU A 225 7.83 -6.73 -5.60
C GLU A 225 8.38 -5.30 -5.56
#